data_864d2adfed7ec09b18135d0d1fc66ccb
#
_entry.id   864d2adfed7ec09b18135d0d1fc66ccb
#
_cell.length_a   1.000
_cell.length_b   1.000
_cell.length_c   1.000
_cell.angle_alpha   90.00
_cell.angle_beta   90.00
_cell.angle_gamma   90.00
#
_symmetry.space_group_name_H-M   'P 1'
#
loop_
_entity.id
_entity.type
_entity.pdbx_description
1 polymer ?
#
loop_
_entity_poly.entity_id
_entity_poly.type
_entity_poly.pdbx_seq_one_letter_code
_entity_poly.pdbx_strand_id
1 'polypeptide(L)'
;PHPDGGHETFLYIHPRSTRDTDAFYRDTHYGELWVGRRYTLGEAQSRYQIATRKVTELKDFLTGTPALVLRGSDRMVDAVVATHPREEEFSIFVSEQRLTKDEYEVREMQRAVDATGFGFNDVILTLPAAAEHPRGERIVEGAFYGRARLEGHGVGYNTIAASGSHACVLHWTRNDGPVSHGDLILLDAGI
;
A
#
# COMPACT_ATOMS: atom_id res chain seq x y z
N PRO A 1 11.43 24.58 10.05
CA PRO A 1 11.05 25.27 11.29
C PRO A 1 10.76 26.74 10.99
N HIS A 2 9.64 27.22 11.47
CA HIS A 2 9.30 28.64 11.42
C HIS A 2 10.16 29.40 12.45
N PRO A 3 10.41 30.72 12.26
CA PRO A 3 11.17 31.53 13.23
C PRO A 3 10.55 31.56 14.62
N ASP A 4 9.26 31.30 14.75
CA ASP A 4 8.48 31.21 15.98
C ASP A 4 8.47 29.81 16.61
N GLY A 5 9.26 28.86 16.10
CA GLY A 5 9.36 27.49 16.57
C GLY A 5 8.29 26.53 16.02
N GLY A 6 7.40 27.02 15.13
CA GLY A 6 6.42 26.19 14.43
C GLY A 6 7.04 25.37 13.30
N HIS A 7 6.25 24.47 12.74
CA HIS A 7 6.58 23.71 11.54
C HIS A 7 5.41 23.76 10.55
N GLU A 8 5.74 23.72 9.27
CA GLU A 8 4.77 23.56 8.19
C GLU A 8 4.91 22.18 7.56
N THR A 9 3.79 21.61 7.20
CA THR A 9 3.73 20.33 6.49
C THR A 9 3.13 20.56 5.10
N PHE A 10 3.79 20.03 4.08
CA PHE A 10 3.33 20.12 2.70
C PHE A 10 3.17 18.72 2.10
N LEU A 11 2.06 18.51 1.42
CA LEU A 11 1.82 17.33 0.59
C LEU A 11 2.05 17.70 -0.89
N TYR A 12 3.05 17.10 -1.51
CA TYR A 12 3.33 17.28 -2.93
C TYR A 12 2.58 16.23 -3.74
N ILE A 13 1.73 16.68 -4.67
CA ILE A 13 0.91 15.80 -5.51
C ILE A 13 1.05 16.14 -6.99
N HIS A 14 0.69 15.19 -7.85
CA HIS A 14 0.35 15.45 -9.24
C HIS A 14 -1.10 15.92 -9.28
N PRO A 15 -1.38 17.21 -9.45
CA PRO A 15 -2.75 17.71 -9.44
C PRO A 15 -3.50 17.25 -10.70
N ARG A 16 -4.80 17.48 -10.68
CA ARG A 16 -5.69 17.21 -11.80
C ARG A 16 -5.15 17.80 -13.11
N SER A 17 -5.17 17.00 -14.19
CA SER A 17 -4.98 17.43 -15.57
C SER A 17 -6.34 17.67 -16.22
N THR A 18 -6.48 18.77 -16.94
CA THR A 18 -7.73 19.14 -17.64
C THR A 18 -7.69 18.65 -19.09
N ARG A 19 -8.87 18.49 -19.72
CA ARG A 19 -9.01 17.94 -21.09
C ARG A 19 -8.33 18.77 -22.18
N ASP A 20 -7.93 20.00 -21.88
CA ASP A 20 -7.20 20.91 -22.75
C ASP A 20 -5.68 20.73 -22.69
N THR A 21 -5.20 19.77 -21.87
CA THR A 21 -3.77 19.49 -21.72
C THR A 21 -3.38 18.15 -22.36
N ASP A 22 -2.19 18.08 -22.94
CA ASP A 22 -1.62 16.83 -23.45
C ASP A 22 -1.48 15.76 -22.36
N ALA A 23 -1.18 16.17 -21.12
CA ALA A 23 -1.05 15.26 -19.97
C ALA A 23 -2.32 14.43 -19.74
N PHE A 24 -3.52 15.01 -19.97
CA PHE A 24 -4.79 14.29 -19.83
C PHE A 24 -4.84 13.02 -20.71
N TYR A 25 -4.32 13.09 -21.93
CA TYR A 25 -4.42 12.03 -22.94
C TYR A 25 -3.18 11.13 -23.02
N ARG A 26 -1.99 11.68 -22.80
CA ARG A 26 -0.71 11.02 -23.08
C ARG A 26 0.00 10.48 -21.87
N ASP A 27 -0.26 11.03 -20.71
CA ASP A 27 0.35 10.54 -19.47
C ASP A 27 -0.42 9.31 -18.95
N THR A 28 0.12 8.13 -19.21
CA THR A 28 -0.50 6.86 -18.81
C THR A 28 -0.49 6.61 -17.31
N HIS A 29 0.32 7.34 -16.55
CA HIS A 29 0.46 7.18 -15.10
C HIS A 29 -0.41 8.18 -14.32
N TYR A 30 -0.57 9.38 -14.85
CA TYR A 30 -1.22 10.48 -14.14
C TYR A 30 -2.30 11.20 -14.94
N GLY A 31 -2.46 10.91 -16.23
CA GLY A 31 -3.51 11.49 -17.07
C GLY A 31 -4.89 10.97 -16.72
N GLU A 32 -5.86 11.85 -16.55
CA GLU A 32 -7.21 11.46 -16.09
C GLU A 32 -7.97 10.57 -17.08
N LEU A 33 -7.62 10.58 -18.37
CA LEU A 33 -8.16 9.61 -19.33
C LEU A 33 -7.86 8.15 -18.92
N TRP A 34 -6.69 7.93 -18.29
CA TRP A 34 -6.19 6.60 -17.92
C TRP A 34 -6.53 6.20 -16.49
N VAL A 35 -6.40 7.14 -15.55
CA VAL A 35 -6.47 6.83 -14.11
C VAL A 35 -7.74 7.37 -13.43
N GLY A 36 -8.61 8.04 -14.18
CA GLY A 36 -9.80 8.69 -13.63
C GLY A 36 -9.52 10.05 -12.99
N ARG A 37 -10.56 10.68 -12.48
CA ARG A 37 -10.51 12.03 -11.90
C ARG A 37 -9.58 12.08 -10.70
N ARG A 38 -8.68 13.04 -10.71
CA ARG A 38 -7.74 13.33 -9.63
C ARG A 38 -8.14 14.59 -8.87
N TYR A 39 -7.60 14.77 -7.68
CA TYR A 39 -7.83 15.98 -6.90
C TYR A 39 -7.10 17.18 -7.50
N THR A 40 -7.73 18.34 -7.45
CA THR A 40 -7.03 19.63 -7.51
C THR A 40 -6.24 19.86 -6.22
N LEU A 41 -5.33 20.82 -6.19
CA LEU A 41 -4.62 21.16 -4.96
C LEU A 41 -5.59 21.53 -3.82
N GLY A 42 -6.60 22.36 -4.11
CA GLY A 42 -7.58 22.79 -3.11
C GLY A 42 -8.43 21.64 -2.57
N GLU A 43 -8.86 20.71 -3.43
CA GLU A 43 -9.61 19.51 -3.01
C GLU A 43 -8.75 18.60 -2.13
N ALA A 44 -7.49 18.39 -2.51
CA ALA A 44 -6.56 17.60 -1.70
C ALA A 44 -6.28 18.26 -0.35
N GLN A 45 -6.04 19.56 -0.32
CA GLN A 45 -5.87 20.32 0.91
C GLN A 45 -7.09 20.22 1.82
N SER A 46 -8.29 20.37 1.27
CA SER A 46 -9.53 20.24 2.05
C SER A 46 -9.74 18.84 2.60
N ARG A 47 -9.38 17.81 1.82
CA ARG A 47 -9.55 16.41 2.23
C ARG A 47 -8.54 15.97 3.30
N TYR A 48 -7.27 16.34 3.12
CA TYR A 48 -6.18 15.86 3.98
C TYR A 48 -5.83 16.83 5.11
N GLN A 49 -6.37 18.05 5.08
CA GLN A 49 -6.06 19.12 6.06
C GLN A 49 -4.56 19.46 6.12
N ILE A 50 -3.85 19.28 4.99
CA ILE A 50 -2.42 19.54 4.82
C ILE A 50 -2.28 20.49 3.63
N ALA A 51 -1.44 21.52 3.74
CA ALA A 51 -1.13 22.41 2.62
C ALA A 51 -0.56 21.60 1.44
N THR A 52 -1.09 21.81 0.24
CA THR A 52 -0.70 21.03 -0.94
C THR A 52 0.06 21.86 -1.94
N ARG A 53 1.05 21.24 -2.59
CA ARG A 53 1.87 21.82 -3.66
C ARG A 53 1.97 20.87 -4.84
N LYS A 54 2.36 21.38 -6.00
CA LYS A 54 2.62 20.52 -7.16
C LYS A 54 3.94 19.76 -6.96
N VAL A 55 3.94 18.48 -7.29
CA VAL A 55 5.16 17.66 -7.22
C VAL A 55 6.29 18.21 -8.11
N THR A 56 5.94 18.91 -9.20
CA THR A 56 6.92 19.57 -10.08
C THR A 56 7.71 20.69 -9.39
N GLU A 57 7.19 21.24 -8.30
CA GLU A 57 7.84 22.30 -7.51
C GLU A 57 8.80 21.73 -6.45
N LEU A 58 8.73 20.41 -6.18
CA LEU A 58 9.51 19.77 -5.11
C LEU A 58 11.02 19.86 -5.35
N LYS A 59 11.44 19.66 -6.60
CA LYS A 59 12.86 19.73 -6.95
C LYS A 59 13.45 21.12 -6.66
N ASP A 60 12.76 22.17 -7.07
CA ASP A 60 13.22 23.55 -6.87
C ASP A 60 13.23 23.92 -5.39
N PHE A 61 12.23 23.47 -4.64
CA PHE A 61 12.15 23.64 -3.19
C PHE A 61 13.34 22.97 -2.46
N LEU A 62 13.74 21.78 -2.88
CA LEU A 62 14.82 21.02 -2.25
C LEU A 62 16.22 21.49 -2.69
N THR A 63 16.34 22.07 -3.87
CA THR A 63 17.66 22.49 -4.40
C THR A 63 18.27 23.57 -3.52
N GLY A 64 19.43 23.26 -2.94
CA GLY A 64 20.15 24.15 -2.02
C GLY A 64 19.55 24.27 -0.62
N THR A 65 18.47 23.53 -0.32
CA THR A 65 17.86 23.51 1.02
C THR A 65 18.49 22.40 1.86
N PRO A 66 19.07 22.70 3.03
CA PRO A 66 19.50 21.66 3.94
C PRO A 66 18.31 20.82 4.42
N ALA A 67 18.34 19.52 4.16
CA ALA A 67 17.24 18.64 4.51
C ALA A 67 17.74 17.27 4.98
N LEU A 68 16.99 16.62 5.86
CA LEU A 68 17.12 15.21 6.16
C LEU A 68 16.11 14.46 5.29
N VAL A 69 16.56 13.40 4.63
CA VAL A 69 15.72 12.59 3.74
C VAL A 69 15.84 11.11 4.06
N LEU A 70 14.80 10.35 3.76
CA LEU A 70 14.86 8.89 3.77
C LEU A 70 15.49 8.44 2.44
N ARG A 71 16.79 8.19 2.43
CA ARG A 71 17.53 7.78 1.23
C ARG A 71 16.99 6.51 0.62
N GLY A 72 17.01 6.44 -0.71
CA GLY A 72 16.51 5.31 -1.48
C GLY A 72 15.00 5.34 -1.74
N SER A 73 14.27 6.31 -1.18
CA SER A 73 12.83 6.44 -1.39
C SER A 73 12.47 7.07 -2.73
N ASP A 74 13.27 8.05 -3.19
CA ASP A 74 13.03 8.73 -4.47
C ASP A 74 14.35 9.18 -5.09
N ARG A 75 14.58 8.80 -6.37
CA ARG A 75 15.82 9.08 -7.08
C ARG A 75 16.07 10.57 -7.32
N MET A 76 15.01 11.35 -7.57
CA MET A 76 15.16 12.79 -7.78
C MET A 76 15.56 13.49 -6.48
N VAL A 77 14.92 13.11 -5.36
CA VAL A 77 15.26 13.64 -4.03
C VAL A 77 16.71 13.29 -3.68
N ASP A 78 17.11 12.04 -3.88
CA ASP A 78 18.48 11.59 -3.62
C ASP A 78 19.53 12.32 -4.46
N ALA A 79 19.16 12.73 -5.68
CA ALA A 79 20.08 13.44 -6.57
C ALA A 79 20.24 14.93 -6.24
N VAL A 80 19.24 15.59 -5.65
CA VAL A 80 19.25 17.04 -5.41
C VAL A 80 19.58 17.43 -3.98
N VAL A 81 19.33 16.55 -3.01
CA VAL A 81 19.61 16.80 -1.59
C VAL A 81 20.99 16.24 -1.22
N ALA A 82 21.87 17.11 -0.74
CA ALA A 82 23.18 16.68 -0.26
C ALA A 82 23.05 15.70 0.92
N THR A 83 23.95 14.73 1.00
CA THR A 83 23.98 13.77 2.12
C THR A 83 24.23 14.50 3.43
N HIS A 84 23.46 14.16 4.45
CA HIS A 84 23.59 14.73 5.79
C HIS A 84 24.03 13.66 6.79
N PRO A 85 24.97 13.97 7.72
CA PRO A 85 25.51 12.97 8.68
C PRO A 85 24.46 12.33 9.58
N ARG A 86 23.30 12.97 9.79
CA ARG A 86 22.21 12.48 10.64
C ARG A 86 21.09 11.76 9.88
N GLU A 87 21.27 11.38 8.64
CA GLU A 87 20.21 10.68 7.87
C GLU A 87 19.90 9.30 8.45
N GLU A 88 20.91 8.57 8.92
CA GLU A 88 20.71 7.29 9.60
C GLU A 88 19.92 7.45 10.90
N GLU A 89 20.30 8.41 11.74
CA GLU A 89 19.55 8.75 12.97
C GLU A 89 18.10 9.12 12.66
N PHE A 90 17.89 9.91 11.61
CA PHE A 90 16.55 10.30 11.15
C PHE A 90 15.73 9.09 10.68
N SER A 91 16.34 8.17 9.94
CA SER A 91 15.68 6.95 9.49
C SER A 91 15.26 6.06 10.67
N ILE A 92 16.14 5.89 11.65
CA ILE A 92 15.83 5.17 12.89
C ILE A 92 14.68 5.86 13.63
N PHE A 93 14.75 7.18 13.82
CA PHE A 93 13.70 7.94 14.49
C PHE A 93 12.34 7.76 13.84
N VAL A 94 12.24 7.87 12.51
CA VAL A 94 10.99 7.68 11.77
C VAL A 94 10.47 6.25 11.91
N SER A 95 11.35 5.25 11.94
CA SER A 95 10.98 3.85 12.14
C SER A 95 10.45 3.59 13.56
N GLU A 96 11.13 4.13 14.56
CA GLU A 96 10.73 4.00 15.98
C GLU A 96 9.36 4.65 16.25
N GLN A 97 9.05 5.80 15.62
CA GLN A 97 7.74 6.44 15.75
C GLN A 97 6.59 5.52 15.31
N ARG A 98 6.84 4.55 14.44
CA ARG A 98 5.83 3.62 13.92
C ARG A 98 5.63 2.39 14.81
N LEU A 99 6.46 2.14 15.80
CA LEU A 99 6.34 1.01 16.71
C LEU A 99 5.16 1.15 17.66
N THR A 100 4.96 2.34 18.20
CA THR A 100 3.82 2.64 19.08
C THR A 100 2.67 3.19 18.25
N LYS A 101 1.55 2.46 18.23
CA LYS A 101 0.36 2.83 17.47
C LYS A 101 -0.52 3.76 18.28
N ASP A 102 -1.06 4.78 17.64
CA ASP A 102 -2.09 5.63 18.22
C ASP A 102 -3.49 4.97 18.15
N GLU A 103 -4.50 5.62 18.72
CA GLU A 103 -5.86 5.08 18.74
C GLU A 103 -6.48 4.92 17.34
N TYR A 104 -6.09 5.76 16.37
CA TYR A 104 -6.56 5.64 15.00
C TYR A 104 -5.95 4.39 14.35
N GLU A 105 -4.64 4.22 14.46
CA GLU A 105 -3.91 3.06 13.92
C GLU A 105 -4.41 1.75 14.54
N VAL A 106 -4.68 1.71 15.84
CA VAL A 106 -5.26 0.54 16.52
C VAL A 106 -6.64 0.20 15.93
N ARG A 107 -7.50 1.20 15.70
CA ARG A 107 -8.81 0.95 15.08
C ARG A 107 -8.70 0.43 13.65
N GLU A 108 -7.79 0.97 12.86
CA GLU A 108 -7.59 0.49 11.47
C GLU A 108 -6.99 -0.92 11.43
N MET A 109 -6.08 -1.24 12.34
CA MET A 109 -5.57 -2.62 12.50
C MET A 109 -6.69 -3.58 12.91
N GLN A 110 -7.58 -3.18 13.84
CA GLN A 110 -8.72 -4.01 14.23
C GLN A 110 -9.67 -4.26 13.03
N ARG A 111 -9.92 -3.24 12.20
CA ARG A 111 -10.72 -3.40 10.97
C ARG A 111 -10.09 -4.40 10.00
N ALA A 112 -8.78 -4.33 9.83
CA ALA A 112 -8.04 -5.28 8.98
C ALA A 112 -8.13 -6.72 9.54
N VAL A 113 -8.03 -6.89 10.85
CA VAL A 113 -8.19 -8.20 11.53
C VAL A 113 -9.61 -8.74 11.33
N ASP A 114 -10.62 -7.93 11.53
CA ASP A 114 -12.02 -8.34 11.37
C ASP A 114 -12.31 -8.74 9.91
N ALA A 115 -11.85 -7.94 8.95
CA ALA A 115 -11.98 -8.23 7.52
C ALA A 115 -11.24 -9.52 7.13
N THR A 116 -10.05 -9.75 7.69
CA THR A 116 -9.31 -11.00 7.53
C THR A 116 -10.12 -12.18 8.04
N GLY A 117 -10.77 -12.06 9.20
CA GLY A 117 -11.68 -13.08 9.74
C GLY A 117 -12.83 -13.44 8.80
N PHE A 118 -13.43 -12.43 8.15
CA PHE A 118 -14.45 -12.68 7.10
C PHE A 118 -13.85 -13.42 5.89
N GLY A 119 -12.63 -13.09 5.49
CA GLY A 119 -11.92 -13.79 4.42
C GLY A 119 -11.68 -15.25 4.72
N PHE A 120 -11.29 -15.60 5.95
CA PHE A 120 -11.14 -17.00 6.39
C PHE A 120 -12.48 -17.75 6.37
N ASN A 121 -13.58 -17.11 6.78
CA ASN A 121 -14.91 -17.71 6.70
C ASN A 121 -15.31 -18.01 5.24
N ASP A 122 -15.07 -17.08 4.31
CA ASP A 122 -15.33 -17.32 2.89
C ASP A 122 -14.51 -18.49 2.34
N VAL A 123 -13.24 -18.60 2.74
CA VAL A 123 -12.39 -19.72 2.36
C VAL A 123 -12.97 -21.05 2.87
N ILE A 124 -13.36 -21.12 4.14
CA ILE A 124 -13.94 -22.34 4.72
C ILE A 124 -15.17 -22.79 3.91
N LEU A 125 -16.05 -21.85 3.55
CA LEU A 125 -17.25 -22.16 2.75
C LEU A 125 -16.91 -22.60 1.32
N THR A 126 -15.73 -22.22 0.81
CA THR A 126 -15.29 -22.53 -0.56
C THR A 126 -14.55 -23.89 -0.64
N LEU A 127 -14.08 -24.45 0.48
CA LEU A 127 -13.29 -25.69 0.50
C LEU A 127 -13.92 -26.86 -0.26
N PRO A 128 -15.25 -27.13 -0.16
CA PRO A 128 -15.86 -28.21 -0.95
C PRO A 128 -15.65 -28.02 -2.46
N ALA A 129 -15.84 -26.80 -2.96
CA ALA A 129 -15.62 -26.50 -4.38
C ALA A 129 -14.12 -26.55 -4.77
N ALA A 130 -13.24 -26.16 -3.87
CA ALA A 130 -11.79 -26.27 -4.07
C ALA A 130 -11.34 -27.73 -4.21
N ALA A 131 -11.92 -28.66 -3.43
CA ALA A 131 -11.59 -30.07 -3.49
C ALA A 131 -11.97 -30.76 -4.81
N GLU A 132 -12.94 -30.22 -5.53
CA GLU A 132 -13.39 -30.73 -6.83
C GLU A 132 -12.59 -30.17 -8.02
N HIS A 133 -11.63 -29.26 -7.78
CA HIS A 133 -10.92 -28.59 -8.84
C HIS A 133 -9.41 -28.92 -8.83
N PRO A 134 -8.77 -29.19 -10.00
CA PRO A 134 -7.34 -29.53 -10.05
C PRO A 134 -6.42 -28.39 -9.57
N ARG A 135 -6.93 -27.17 -9.44
CA ARG A 135 -6.25 -26.02 -8.86
C ARG A 135 -7.00 -25.49 -7.65
N GLY A 136 -7.33 -26.36 -6.71
CA GLY A 136 -8.09 -26.03 -5.50
C GLY A 136 -7.46 -24.92 -4.67
N GLU A 137 -6.13 -24.90 -4.57
CA GLU A 137 -5.40 -23.84 -3.87
C GLU A 137 -5.69 -22.44 -4.45
N ARG A 138 -5.85 -22.30 -5.80
CA ARG A 138 -6.25 -21.03 -6.42
C ARG A 138 -7.68 -20.63 -6.16
N ILE A 139 -8.55 -21.57 -5.93
CA ILE A 139 -9.94 -21.27 -5.51
C ILE A 139 -9.92 -20.69 -4.11
N VAL A 140 -9.12 -21.26 -3.20
CA VAL A 140 -8.91 -20.77 -1.84
C VAL A 140 -8.32 -19.35 -1.86
N GLU A 141 -7.23 -19.14 -2.61
CA GLU A 141 -6.62 -17.82 -2.80
C GLU A 141 -7.62 -16.79 -3.35
N GLY A 142 -8.38 -17.18 -4.38
CA GLY A 142 -9.36 -16.30 -5.03
C GLY A 142 -10.52 -15.91 -4.11
N ALA A 143 -11.00 -16.83 -3.26
CA ALA A 143 -12.03 -16.55 -2.27
C ALA A 143 -11.56 -15.50 -1.26
N PHE A 144 -10.36 -15.66 -0.70
CA PHE A 144 -9.78 -14.70 0.21
C PHE A 144 -9.52 -13.35 -0.47
N TYR A 145 -8.95 -13.35 -1.68
CA TYR A 145 -8.70 -12.13 -2.45
C TYR A 145 -9.98 -11.36 -2.76
N GLY A 146 -11.07 -12.06 -3.10
CA GLY A 146 -12.37 -11.45 -3.33
C GLY A 146 -12.85 -10.65 -2.10
N ARG A 147 -12.75 -11.23 -0.91
CA ARG A 147 -13.07 -10.55 0.35
C ARG A 147 -12.15 -9.38 0.62
N ALA A 148 -10.84 -9.55 0.43
CA ALA A 148 -9.85 -8.49 0.62
C ALA A 148 -10.13 -7.26 -0.27
N ARG A 149 -10.61 -7.48 -1.50
CA ARG A 149 -11.02 -6.39 -2.41
C ARG A 149 -12.36 -5.74 -2.05
N LEU A 150 -13.23 -6.47 -1.38
CA LEU A 150 -14.52 -5.95 -0.94
C LEU A 150 -14.40 -5.09 0.33
N GLU A 151 -13.65 -5.56 1.32
CA GLU A 151 -13.53 -4.91 2.63
C GLU A 151 -12.40 -3.87 2.66
N GLY A 152 -11.33 -4.08 1.87
CA GLY A 152 -10.15 -3.22 1.82
C GLY A 152 -9.71 -2.90 0.40
N HIS A 153 -8.43 -2.60 0.25
CA HIS A 153 -7.82 -2.30 -1.05
C HIS A 153 -7.14 -3.50 -1.71
N GLY A 154 -7.02 -4.61 -1.00
CA GLY A 154 -6.38 -5.84 -1.45
C GLY A 154 -5.82 -6.63 -0.28
N VAL A 155 -5.04 -7.66 -0.60
CA VAL A 155 -4.31 -8.43 0.40
C VAL A 155 -3.09 -7.66 0.90
N GLY A 156 -2.73 -7.85 2.15
CA GLY A 156 -1.56 -7.21 2.78
C GLY A 156 -0.23 -7.78 2.25
N TYR A 157 -0.24 -9.02 1.80
CA TYR A 157 0.90 -9.75 1.22
C TYR A 157 0.39 -10.90 0.34
N ASN A 158 1.30 -11.53 -0.41
CA ASN A 158 0.92 -12.67 -1.27
C ASN A 158 0.38 -13.82 -0.43
N THR A 159 -0.87 -14.18 -0.66
CA THR A 159 -1.55 -15.26 0.04
C THR A 159 -0.82 -16.59 -0.18
N ILE A 160 -0.64 -17.36 0.87
CA ILE A 160 -0.20 -18.76 0.81
C ILE A 160 -1.44 -19.63 1.08
N ALA A 161 -1.82 -20.44 0.09
CA ALA A 161 -2.90 -21.41 0.20
C ALA A 161 -2.33 -22.79 -0.18
N ALA A 162 -1.77 -23.49 0.79
CA ALA A 162 -0.97 -24.69 0.56
C ALA A 162 -1.68 -25.94 1.11
N SER A 163 -1.92 -26.95 0.27
CA SER A 163 -2.55 -28.21 0.65
C SER A 163 -1.54 -29.35 0.66
N GLY A 164 -1.69 -30.29 1.61
CA GLY A 164 -0.87 -31.50 1.72
C GLY A 164 0.62 -31.19 1.79
N SER A 165 1.42 -31.75 0.88
CA SER A 165 2.89 -31.58 0.87
C SER A 165 3.33 -30.12 0.57
N HIS A 166 2.51 -29.31 -0.09
CA HIS A 166 2.81 -27.90 -0.35
C HIS A 166 2.86 -27.08 0.96
N ALA A 167 2.13 -27.48 1.99
CA ALA A 167 2.17 -26.87 3.33
C ALA A 167 3.54 -26.96 4.02
N CYS A 168 4.45 -27.79 3.52
CA CYS A 168 5.84 -27.86 3.99
C CYS A 168 6.76 -26.82 3.32
N VAL A 169 6.27 -26.07 2.35
CA VAL A 169 7.02 -24.99 1.68
C VAL A 169 6.59 -23.66 2.26
N LEU A 170 7.47 -23.00 3.01
CA LEU A 170 7.14 -21.81 3.81
C LEU A 170 6.51 -20.67 3.00
N HIS A 171 6.98 -20.42 1.78
CA HIS A 171 6.46 -19.37 0.90
C HIS A 171 5.85 -19.96 -0.38
N TRP A 172 4.86 -20.87 -0.21
CA TRP A 172 4.13 -21.46 -1.32
C TRP A 172 3.11 -20.46 -1.90
N THR A 173 3.57 -19.45 -2.60
CA THR A 173 2.72 -18.44 -3.25
C THR A 173 2.26 -18.80 -4.66
N ARG A 174 2.66 -19.97 -5.18
CA ARG A 174 2.20 -20.47 -6.48
C ARG A 174 0.74 -20.88 -6.44
N ASN A 175 0.29 -21.45 -5.33
CA ASN A 175 -1.08 -21.89 -5.07
C ASN A 175 -1.70 -22.62 -6.27
N ASP A 176 -0.94 -23.53 -6.90
CA ASP A 176 -1.33 -24.15 -8.16
C ASP A 176 -1.69 -25.66 -8.05
N GLY A 177 -1.73 -26.18 -6.84
CA GLY A 177 -2.05 -27.56 -6.54
C GLY A 177 -3.54 -27.83 -6.28
N PRO A 178 -3.91 -29.14 -6.24
CA PRO A 178 -5.22 -29.55 -5.80
C PRO A 178 -5.35 -29.43 -4.28
N VAL A 179 -6.60 -29.37 -3.82
CA VAL A 179 -6.98 -29.55 -2.42
C VAL A 179 -7.65 -30.94 -2.34
N SER A 180 -7.09 -31.87 -1.57
CA SER A 180 -7.63 -33.21 -1.47
C SER A 180 -8.36 -33.44 -0.14
N HIS A 181 -9.42 -34.24 -0.17
CA HIS A 181 -10.11 -34.63 1.05
C HIS A 181 -9.15 -35.36 2.00
N GLY A 182 -9.10 -34.89 3.25
CA GLY A 182 -8.22 -35.43 4.28
C GLY A 182 -6.86 -34.75 4.40
N ASP A 183 -6.51 -33.87 3.47
CA ASP A 183 -5.30 -33.07 3.57
C ASP A 183 -5.47 -31.93 4.60
N LEU A 184 -4.37 -31.52 5.19
CA LEU A 184 -4.27 -30.26 5.92
C LEU A 184 -4.04 -29.13 4.92
N ILE A 185 -4.69 -28.01 5.16
CA ILE A 185 -4.47 -26.78 4.42
C ILE A 185 -3.84 -25.75 5.35
N LEU A 186 -2.71 -25.20 4.92
CA LEU A 186 -2.08 -24.03 5.52
C LEU A 186 -2.56 -22.79 4.73
N LEU A 187 -3.19 -21.86 5.42
CA LEU A 187 -3.58 -20.57 4.87
C LEU A 187 -2.88 -19.47 5.66
N ASP A 188 -2.01 -18.72 4.97
CA ASP A 188 -1.38 -17.50 5.47
C ASP A 188 -1.83 -16.34 4.60
N ALA A 189 -2.69 -15.50 5.15
CA ALA A 189 -3.38 -14.44 4.43
C ALA A 189 -3.81 -13.32 5.38
N GLY A 190 -3.81 -12.10 4.88
CA GLY A 190 -4.22 -10.91 5.63
C GLY A 190 -4.68 -9.77 4.71
N ILE A 191 -5.51 -8.87 5.23
CA ILE A 191 -6.05 -7.69 4.54
C ILE A 191 -5.41 -6.43 5.12
#